data_bce9502e2eed7f3ee6bb250935e995c7
#
_entry.id   bce9502e2eed7f3ee6bb250935e995c7
#
_cell.length_a   1.000
_cell.length_b   1.000
_cell.length_c   1.000
_cell.angle_alpha   90.00
_cell.angle_beta   90.00
_cell.angle_gamma   90.00
#
_symmetry.space_group_name_H-M   'P 1'
#
loop_
_entity.id
_entity.type
_entity.pdbx_description
1 polymer ?
#
loop_
_entity_poly.entity_id
_entity_poly.type
_entity_poly.pdbx_seq_one_letter_code
_entity_poly.pdbx_strand_id
1 'polypeptide(L)'
;MKNIILSAVLAASLLTLSGCGSTTKDIKVASKTSSKVNLEGYKTYAWLPIANVLIDEKAEFKGRGYSVNDYIESQINKSLLNSERTLDKENPDFVVSYILGVDMDAMKEKLDDEGKKHLENISEAAIVILLLDTHTKKVIWAGSAEANLQQDLSDEESKKRIDYAIKKMFSNF
;
A
#
# COMPACT_ATOMS: atom_id res chain seq x y z
N MET A 1 17.28 -19.58 -55.99
CA MET A 1 16.45 -20.15 -54.90
C MET A 1 17.15 -20.04 -53.55
N LYS A 2 17.72 -18.85 -53.21
CA LYS A 2 18.52 -18.66 -51.96
C LYS A 2 17.98 -17.51 -51.04
N ASN A 3 16.91 -16.81 -51.43
CA ASN A 3 16.46 -15.61 -50.76
C ASN A 3 15.07 -15.73 -50.06
N ILE A 4 14.48 -16.94 -49.99
CA ILE A 4 13.14 -17.13 -49.41
C ILE A 4 13.19 -17.64 -47.96
N ILE A 5 14.34 -18.15 -47.49
CA ILE A 5 14.47 -18.74 -46.15
C ILE A 5 14.76 -17.70 -45.05
N LEU A 6 15.22 -16.51 -45.43
CA LEU A 6 15.62 -15.47 -44.44
C LEU A 6 14.46 -14.62 -43.95
N SER A 7 13.31 -14.63 -44.62
CA SER A 7 12.13 -13.83 -44.23
C SER A 7 11.18 -14.52 -43.24
N ALA A 8 11.32 -15.83 -43.05
CA ALA A 8 10.43 -16.61 -42.18
C ALA A 8 10.82 -16.59 -40.67
N VAL A 9 12.10 -16.25 -40.38
CA VAL A 9 12.60 -16.27 -38.99
C VAL A 9 12.31 -14.96 -38.22
N LEU A 10 12.06 -13.85 -38.94
CA LEU A 10 11.81 -12.55 -38.31
C LEU A 10 10.37 -12.30 -37.89
N ALA A 11 9.43 -13.15 -38.35
CA ALA A 11 7.99 -13.02 -38.01
C ALA A 11 7.57 -13.76 -36.75
N ALA A 12 8.40 -14.64 -36.17
CA ALA A 12 8.08 -15.47 -35.00
C ALA A 12 8.39 -14.84 -33.63
N SER A 13 9.07 -13.68 -33.60
CA SER A 13 9.53 -13.07 -32.35
C SER A 13 8.62 -11.96 -31.76
N LEU A 14 7.44 -11.72 -32.35
CA LEU A 14 6.53 -10.64 -31.96
C LEU A 14 5.28 -11.07 -31.16
N LEU A 15 5.18 -12.32 -30.73
CA LEU A 15 3.98 -12.85 -30.10
C LEU A 15 4.05 -13.14 -28.59
N THR A 16 5.06 -12.66 -27.87
CA THR A 16 5.20 -12.93 -26.42
C THR A 16 5.01 -11.71 -25.51
N LEU A 17 4.34 -10.65 -25.95
CA LEU A 17 4.09 -9.45 -25.15
C LEU A 17 2.62 -9.29 -24.67
N SER A 18 1.80 -10.34 -24.72
CA SER A 18 0.41 -10.25 -24.26
C SER A 18 0.14 -11.05 -22.98
N GLY A 19 0.87 -10.78 -21.90
CA GLY A 19 0.71 -11.47 -20.62
C GLY A 19 0.78 -10.56 -19.39
N CYS A 20 0.79 -9.25 -19.53
CA CYS A 20 0.64 -8.35 -18.37
C CYS A 20 -0.81 -7.89 -18.22
N GLY A 21 -1.70 -8.82 -17.91
CA GLY A 21 -2.98 -8.48 -17.29
C GLY A 21 -2.63 -7.72 -16.01
N SER A 22 -2.98 -6.42 -15.90
CA SER A 22 -2.57 -5.64 -14.74
C SER A 22 -3.36 -6.13 -13.52
N THR A 23 -2.70 -6.91 -12.68
CA THR A 23 -3.21 -7.40 -11.38
C THR A 23 -3.55 -6.26 -10.40
N THR A 24 -3.50 -5.01 -10.84
CA THR A 24 -3.69 -3.80 -10.01
C THR A 24 -4.83 -2.90 -10.49
N LYS A 25 -5.58 -3.30 -11.54
CA LYS A 25 -6.66 -2.47 -12.12
C LYS A 25 -7.83 -2.23 -11.17
N ASP A 26 -8.09 -3.17 -10.29
CA ASP A 26 -9.15 -3.13 -9.29
C ASP A 26 -8.77 -2.32 -8.04
N ILE A 27 -7.49 -1.94 -7.91
CA ILE A 27 -7.00 -1.22 -6.73
C ILE A 27 -7.38 0.26 -6.83
N LYS A 28 -8.24 0.71 -5.93
CA LYS A 28 -8.60 2.10 -5.74
C LYS A 28 -7.74 2.70 -4.64
N VAL A 29 -7.14 3.85 -4.89
CA VAL A 29 -6.23 4.49 -3.94
C VAL A 29 -6.65 5.93 -3.72
N ALA A 30 -6.65 6.34 -2.45
CA ALA A 30 -6.85 7.72 -2.02
C ALA A 30 -5.78 8.12 -1.00
N SER A 31 -5.42 9.40 -0.98
CA SER A 31 -4.61 9.97 0.09
C SER A 31 -4.99 11.42 0.33
N LYS A 32 -4.81 11.87 1.57
CA LYS A 32 -5.16 13.23 1.98
C LYS A 32 -4.23 13.73 3.07
N THR A 33 -3.65 14.91 2.84
CA THR A 33 -2.98 15.72 3.85
C THR A 33 -3.98 16.59 4.60
N SER A 34 -3.81 16.74 5.90
CA SER A 34 -4.60 17.68 6.69
C SER A 34 -4.39 19.10 6.17
N SER A 35 -5.47 19.84 5.92
CA SER A 35 -5.40 21.22 5.41
C SER A 35 -4.71 22.21 6.36
N LYS A 36 -4.46 21.82 7.60
CA LYS A 36 -3.82 22.64 8.63
C LYS A 36 -2.32 22.35 8.80
N VAL A 37 -1.75 21.51 7.93
CA VAL A 37 -0.40 20.99 8.06
C VAL A 37 0.40 21.26 6.79
N ASN A 38 1.61 21.76 6.96
CA ASN A 38 2.64 21.75 5.91
C ASN A 38 3.59 20.57 6.20
N LEU A 39 3.57 19.56 5.33
CA LEU A 39 4.39 18.35 5.47
C LEU A 39 5.89 18.59 5.26
N GLU A 40 6.30 19.72 4.69
CA GLU A 40 7.72 20.05 4.48
C GLU A 40 8.52 20.15 5.79
N GLY A 41 7.84 20.52 6.88
CA GLY A 41 8.44 20.60 8.21
C GLY A 41 8.67 19.24 8.90
N TYR A 42 8.09 18.17 8.39
CA TYR A 42 8.17 16.83 8.98
C TYR A 42 9.26 16.00 8.30
N LYS A 43 10.39 15.80 8.98
CA LYS A 43 11.59 15.14 8.42
C LYS A 43 11.89 13.78 9.03
N THR A 44 11.46 13.55 10.27
CA THR A 44 11.79 12.33 11.01
C THR A 44 10.53 11.57 11.42
N TYR A 45 10.63 10.23 11.43
CA TYR A 45 9.51 9.40 11.84
C TYR A 45 9.93 8.22 12.71
N ALA A 46 8.99 7.69 13.45
CA ALA A 46 9.09 6.38 14.09
C ALA A 46 7.83 5.54 13.81
N TRP A 47 7.93 4.24 14.02
CA TRP A 47 6.77 3.36 13.99
C TRP A 47 6.01 3.43 15.31
N LEU A 48 4.68 3.46 15.23
CA LEU A 48 3.84 3.34 16.42
C LEU A 48 3.77 1.86 16.84
N PRO A 49 4.29 1.46 18.01
CA PRO A 49 4.52 0.05 18.36
C PRO A 49 3.26 -0.83 18.42
N ILE A 50 2.07 -0.23 18.52
CA ILE A 50 0.81 -0.95 18.80
C ILE A 50 -0.13 -1.00 17.58
N ALA A 51 0.23 -0.37 16.47
CA ALA A 51 -0.74 -0.01 15.43
C ALA A 51 -0.55 -0.69 14.08
N ASN A 52 0.29 -1.69 14.00
CA ASN A 52 0.36 -2.53 12.81
C ASN A 52 -0.61 -3.71 13.02
N VAL A 53 -1.85 -3.52 12.58
CA VAL A 53 -2.91 -4.50 12.79
C VAL A 53 -3.17 -5.23 11.48
N LEU A 54 -2.96 -6.53 11.49
CA LEU A 54 -3.44 -7.42 10.44
C LEU A 54 -4.76 -8.05 10.90
N ILE A 55 -5.83 -7.74 10.20
CA ILE A 55 -7.13 -8.37 10.38
C ILE A 55 -7.31 -9.37 9.24
N ASP A 56 -7.18 -10.66 9.55
CA ASP A 56 -7.25 -11.75 8.58
C ASP A 56 -8.01 -12.93 9.19
N GLU A 57 -9.30 -12.75 9.41
CA GLU A 57 -10.16 -13.75 10.03
C GLU A 57 -10.26 -15.06 9.22
N LYS A 58 -10.17 -14.95 7.90
CA LYS A 58 -10.20 -16.10 6.97
C LYS A 58 -8.81 -16.68 6.67
N ALA A 59 -7.76 -16.13 7.29
CA ALA A 59 -6.37 -16.55 7.07
C ALA A 59 -5.91 -16.45 5.59
N GLU A 60 -6.37 -15.45 4.85
CA GLU A 60 -6.07 -15.23 3.43
C GLU A 60 -4.59 -14.92 3.15
N PHE A 61 -3.90 -14.38 4.14
CA PHE A 61 -2.45 -14.13 4.08
C PHE A 61 -1.61 -15.25 4.69
N LYS A 62 -2.26 -16.29 5.24
CA LYS A 62 -1.58 -17.44 5.83
C LYS A 62 -0.94 -18.32 4.73
N GLY A 63 0.27 -18.81 5.01
CA GLY A 63 0.96 -19.73 4.10
C GLY A 63 1.74 -19.06 2.97
N ARG A 64 1.82 -17.72 2.94
CA ARG A 64 2.71 -17.02 2.01
C ARG A 64 4.18 -17.25 2.38
N GLY A 65 5.04 -17.32 1.38
CA GLY A 65 6.48 -17.49 1.53
C GLY A 65 7.21 -16.26 2.08
N TYR A 66 6.48 -15.24 2.57
CA TYR A 66 7.04 -14.01 3.15
C TYR A 66 6.12 -13.43 4.23
N SER A 67 6.69 -12.63 5.13
CA SER A 67 5.93 -11.85 6.10
C SER A 67 5.29 -10.65 5.40
N VAL A 68 3.96 -10.63 5.33
CA VAL A 68 3.20 -9.52 4.71
C VAL A 68 3.43 -8.22 5.47
N ASN A 69 3.46 -8.27 6.81
CA ASN A 69 3.72 -7.10 7.65
C ASN A 69 5.10 -6.50 7.37
N ASP A 70 6.17 -7.32 7.42
CA ASP A 70 7.53 -6.84 7.17
C ASP A 70 7.67 -6.25 5.76
N TYR A 71 6.97 -6.84 4.79
CA TYR A 71 6.97 -6.35 3.43
C TYR A 71 6.29 -4.98 3.32
N ILE A 72 5.11 -4.80 3.92
CA ILE A 72 4.40 -3.51 3.96
C ILE A 72 5.27 -2.45 4.63
N GLU A 73 5.82 -2.74 5.80
CA GLU A 73 6.70 -1.81 6.51
C GLU A 73 7.91 -1.39 5.65
N SER A 74 8.53 -2.35 4.95
CA SER A 74 9.65 -2.06 4.06
C SER A 74 9.26 -1.13 2.91
N GLN A 75 8.07 -1.30 2.31
CA GLN A 75 7.61 -0.44 1.22
C GLN A 75 7.20 0.96 1.70
N ILE A 76 6.62 1.06 2.89
CA ILE A 76 6.32 2.36 3.54
C ILE A 76 7.63 3.10 3.85
N ASN A 77 8.61 2.42 4.49
CA ASN A 77 9.93 2.99 4.76
C ASN A 77 10.62 3.51 3.49
N LYS A 78 10.55 2.72 2.41
CA LYS A 78 11.09 3.12 1.10
C LYS A 78 10.39 4.36 0.54
N SER A 79 9.07 4.45 0.68
CA SER A 79 8.30 5.60 0.20
C SER A 79 8.60 6.86 1.01
N LEU A 80 8.73 6.74 2.33
CA LEU A 80 9.11 7.84 3.21
C LEU A 80 10.55 8.32 2.92
N LEU A 81 11.49 7.39 2.74
CA LEU A 81 12.87 7.73 2.38
C LEU A 81 12.94 8.45 1.02
N ASN A 82 12.19 8.01 0.02
CA ASN A 82 12.09 8.67 -1.29
C ASN A 82 11.50 10.09 -1.19
N SER A 83 10.75 10.36 -0.13
CA SER A 83 10.20 11.68 0.18
C SER A 83 11.06 12.45 1.19
N GLU A 84 12.34 12.06 1.37
CA GLU A 84 13.32 12.69 2.25
C GLU A 84 12.96 12.64 3.75
N ARG A 85 12.27 11.58 4.20
CA ARG A 85 11.97 11.33 5.61
C ARG A 85 12.82 10.17 6.12
N THR A 86 13.41 10.35 7.30
CA THR A 86 14.34 9.38 7.90
C THR A 86 13.80 8.84 9.21
N LEU A 87 14.15 7.59 9.51
CA LEU A 87 13.77 6.95 10.76
C LEU A 87 14.57 7.56 11.93
N ASP A 88 13.87 8.10 12.92
CA ASP A 88 14.41 8.54 14.20
C ASP A 88 13.48 8.05 15.31
N LYS A 89 13.98 7.11 16.12
CA LYS A 89 13.19 6.50 17.19
C LYS A 89 13.12 7.35 18.47
N GLU A 90 14.03 8.29 18.62
CA GLU A 90 14.15 9.08 19.84
C GLU A 90 13.37 10.40 19.74
N ASN A 91 13.48 11.08 18.59
CA ASN A 91 12.86 12.39 18.38
C ASN A 91 12.12 12.46 17.04
N PRO A 92 11.08 11.63 16.81
CA PRO A 92 10.33 11.68 15.57
C PRO A 92 9.38 12.87 15.52
N ASP A 93 9.29 13.51 14.35
CA ASP A 93 8.28 14.54 14.08
C ASP A 93 6.89 13.93 14.01
N PHE A 94 6.79 12.69 13.45
CA PHE A 94 5.54 11.95 13.37
C PHE A 94 5.74 10.45 13.59
N VAL A 95 4.66 9.77 13.91
CA VAL A 95 4.64 8.31 13.96
C VAL A 95 3.79 7.73 12.83
N VAL A 96 4.22 6.58 12.34
CA VAL A 96 3.57 5.81 11.27
C VAL A 96 2.80 4.66 11.88
N SER A 97 1.60 4.47 11.38
CA SER A 97 0.75 3.33 11.70
C SER A 97 0.07 2.83 10.43
N TYR A 98 -0.21 1.53 10.33
CA TYR A 98 -1.08 1.01 9.29
C TYR A 98 -2.01 -0.08 9.82
N ILE A 99 -3.08 -0.29 9.08
CA ILE A 99 -4.02 -1.38 9.26
C ILE A 99 -4.18 -2.04 7.91
N LEU A 100 -4.02 -3.36 7.88
CA LEU A 100 -4.32 -4.19 6.71
C LEU A 100 -5.41 -5.17 7.11
N GLY A 101 -6.41 -5.34 6.26
CA GLY A 101 -7.47 -6.30 6.56
C GLY A 101 -8.27 -6.74 5.33
N VAL A 102 -8.92 -7.86 5.52
CA VAL A 102 -9.97 -8.41 4.65
C VAL A 102 -11.26 -8.41 5.43
N ASP A 103 -12.37 -8.15 4.72
CA ASP A 103 -13.71 -8.02 5.31
C ASP A 103 -13.76 -6.94 6.41
N MET A 104 -13.58 -5.68 5.98
CA MET A 104 -13.38 -4.53 6.86
C MET A 104 -14.68 -3.96 7.47
N ASP A 105 -15.82 -4.64 7.35
CA ASP A 105 -17.10 -4.14 7.88
C ASP A 105 -17.05 -3.87 9.41
N ALA A 106 -16.41 -4.73 10.17
CA ALA A 106 -16.23 -4.54 11.60
C ALA A 106 -15.31 -3.34 11.93
N MET A 107 -14.36 -3.04 11.06
CA MET A 107 -13.48 -1.87 11.20
C MET A 107 -14.19 -0.58 10.81
N LYS A 108 -15.07 -0.62 9.80
CA LYS A 108 -15.89 0.52 9.42
C LYS A 108 -16.67 1.08 10.58
N GLU A 109 -17.36 0.25 11.33
CA GLU A 109 -18.09 0.67 12.55
C GLU A 109 -17.18 1.32 13.58
N LYS A 110 -16.01 0.73 13.87
CA LYS A 110 -15.07 1.26 14.85
C LYS A 110 -14.45 2.60 14.46
N LEU A 111 -14.28 2.84 13.18
CA LEU A 111 -13.71 4.07 12.66
C LEU A 111 -14.77 5.17 12.52
N ASP A 112 -16.01 4.82 12.19
CA ASP A 112 -17.14 5.75 12.15
C ASP A 112 -17.45 6.33 13.54
N ASP A 113 -17.41 5.51 14.59
CA ASP A 113 -17.57 5.93 15.98
C ASP A 113 -16.51 6.96 16.42
N GLU A 114 -15.34 6.94 15.78
CA GLU A 114 -14.27 7.93 15.99
C GLU A 114 -14.40 9.18 15.11
N GLY A 115 -15.45 9.29 14.27
CA GLY A 115 -15.71 10.44 13.39
C GLY A 115 -14.82 10.53 12.14
N LYS A 116 -14.24 9.41 11.70
CA LYS A 116 -13.34 9.35 10.52
C LYS A 116 -14.11 9.05 9.24
N LYS A 117 -14.94 9.97 8.82
CA LYS A 117 -15.78 9.86 7.61
C LYS A 117 -15.06 9.51 6.31
N HIS A 118 -13.74 9.69 6.24
CA HIS A 118 -12.95 9.40 5.03
C HIS A 118 -12.67 7.91 4.79
N LEU A 119 -13.14 7.02 5.65
CA LEU A 119 -13.00 5.57 5.55
C LEU A 119 -14.34 4.86 5.23
N GLU A 120 -15.39 5.61 4.88
CA GLU A 120 -16.77 5.10 4.71
C GLU A 120 -16.97 4.05 3.58
N ASN A 121 -15.99 3.81 2.71
CA ASN A 121 -16.11 2.88 1.58
C ASN A 121 -14.95 1.88 1.53
N ILE A 122 -14.75 1.10 2.58
CA ILE A 122 -13.69 0.07 2.61
C ILE A 122 -14.26 -1.23 2.04
N SER A 123 -13.60 -1.72 0.99
CA SER A 123 -13.94 -2.97 0.29
C SER A 123 -13.36 -4.21 0.99
N GLU A 124 -13.51 -5.39 0.39
CA GLU A 124 -13.13 -6.70 0.98
C GLU A 124 -11.66 -6.82 1.41
N ALA A 125 -10.74 -6.11 0.73
CA ALA A 125 -9.35 -6.01 1.17
C ALA A 125 -8.91 -4.54 1.18
N ALA A 126 -8.37 -4.06 2.28
CA ALA A 126 -7.94 -2.68 2.39
C ALA A 126 -6.65 -2.53 3.21
N ILE A 127 -5.83 -1.56 2.82
CA ILE A 127 -4.73 -1.04 3.63
C ILE A 127 -4.99 0.45 3.91
N VAL A 128 -4.85 0.84 5.17
CA VAL A 128 -4.93 2.23 5.61
C VAL A 128 -3.65 2.59 6.31
N ILE A 129 -3.01 3.69 5.90
CA ILE A 129 -1.78 4.20 6.50
C ILE A 129 -2.09 5.57 7.10
N LEU A 130 -1.67 5.78 8.35
CA LEU A 130 -1.85 7.02 9.09
C LEU A 130 -0.50 7.57 9.54
N LEU A 131 -0.31 8.87 9.35
CA LEU A 131 0.81 9.61 9.93
C LEU A 131 0.26 10.55 11.00
N LEU A 132 0.76 10.44 12.22
CA LEU A 132 0.31 11.21 13.37
C LEU A 132 1.44 12.08 13.88
N ASP A 133 1.20 13.38 14.01
CA ASP A 133 2.11 14.33 14.64
C ASP A 133 2.40 13.95 16.08
N THR A 134 3.69 13.91 16.47
CA THR A 134 4.09 13.46 17.81
C THR A 134 3.75 14.44 18.91
N HIS A 135 3.61 15.74 18.60
CA HIS A 135 3.31 16.78 19.57
C HIS A 135 1.80 16.94 19.77
N THR A 136 1.06 17.07 18.67
CA THR A 136 -0.39 17.33 18.73
C THR A 136 -1.23 16.07 18.79
N LYS A 137 -0.65 14.90 18.52
CA LYS A 137 -1.32 13.59 18.40
C LYS A 137 -2.43 13.54 17.34
N LYS A 138 -2.39 14.47 16.38
CA LYS A 138 -3.38 14.55 15.31
C LYS A 138 -2.88 13.87 14.04
N VAL A 139 -3.80 13.32 13.27
CA VAL A 139 -3.50 12.80 11.94
C VAL A 139 -3.13 13.97 11.03
N ILE A 140 -1.92 13.90 10.45
CA ILE A 140 -1.38 14.89 9.52
C ILE A 140 -1.54 14.44 8.07
N TRP A 141 -1.55 13.13 7.84
CA TRP A 141 -1.79 12.54 6.54
C TRP A 141 -2.41 11.15 6.70
N ALA A 142 -3.29 10.79 5.76
CA ALA A 142 -3.89 9.47 5.67
C ALA A 142 -3.86 9.00 4.21
N GLY A 143 -3.54 7.72 4.01
CA GLY A 143 -3.64 7.03 2.73
C GLY A 143 -4.48 5.76 2.89
N SER A 144 -5.29 5.44 1.87
CA SER A 144 -6.02 4.19 1.79
C SER A 144 -5.92 3.56 0.42
N ALA A 145 -5.94 2.24 0.38
CA ALA A 145 -6.10 1.47 -0.84
C ALA A 145 -7.10 0.35 -0.59
N GLU A 146 -8.02 0.18 -1.52
CA GLU A 146 -9.06 -0.84 -1.53
C GLU A 146 -8.89 -1.73 -2.74
N ALA A 147 -9.13 -3.02 -2.63
CA ALA A 147 -9.00 -3.97 -3.72
C ALA A 147 -9.94 -5.16 -3.56
N ASN A 148 -10.31 -5.77 -4.68
CA ASN A 148 -10.96 -7.07 -4.62
C ASN A 148 -9.99 -8.11 -4.07
N LEU A 149 -10.49 -8.95 -3.16
CA LEU A 149 -9.73 -10.09 -2.68
C LEU A 149 -9.50 -11.10 -3.80
N GLN A 150 -8.26 -11.48 -4.05
CA GLN A 150 -7.88 -12.48 -5.03
C GLN A 150 -7.17 -13.63 -4.30
N GLN A 151 -7.83 -14.78 -4.22
CA GLN A 151 -7.38 -15.91 -3.39
C GLN A 151 -6.14 -16.62 -3.93
N ASP A 152 -6.00 -16.74 -5.25
CA ASP A 152 -4.95 -17.54 -5.91
C ASP A 152 -3.74 -16.73 -6.39
N LEU A 153 -3.44 -15.60 -5.75
CA LEU A 153 -2.26 -14.80 -6.11
C LEU A 153 -0.96 -15.49 -5.72
N SER A 154 0.00 -15.51 -6.63
CA SER A 154 1.39 -15.80 -6.27
C SER A 154 1.96 -14.74 -5.31
N ASP A 155 3.03 -15.07 -4.61
CA ASP A 155 3.72 -14.12 -3.72
C ASP A 155 4.20 -12.88 -4.48
N GLU A 156 4.66 -13.03 -5.72
CA GLU A 156 5.09 -11.93 -6.58
C GLU A 156 3.93 -11.00 -6.97
N GLU A 157 2.79 -11.57 -7.33
CA GLU A 157 1.59 -10.78 -7.64
C GLU A 157 1.06 -10.05 -6.41
N SER A 158 1.03 -10.71 -5.27
CA SER A 158 0.67 -10.12 -3.98
C SER A 158 1.57 -8.93 -3.64
N LYS A 159 2.90 -9.11 -3.72
CA LYS A 159 3.87 -8.04 -3.53
C LYS A 159 3.68 -6.89 -4.50
N LYS A 160 3.45 -7.19 -5.78
CA LYS A 160 3.20 -6.18 -6.82
C LYS A 160 1.97 -5.33 -6.52
N ARG A 161 0.89 -5.93 -5.97
CA ARG A 161 -0.32 -5.20 -5.56
C ARG A 161 -0.05 -4.28 -4.38
N ILE A 162 0.66 -4.76 -3.36
CA ILE A 162 1.08 -3.98 -2.18
C ILE A 162 1.97 -2.81 -2.62
N ASP A 163 2.97 -3.07 -3.47
CA ASP A 163 3.86 -2.04 -4.02
C ASP A 163 3.09 -0.94 -4.75
N TYR A 164 2.16 -1.33 -5.62
CA TYR A 164 1.35 -0.39 -6.37
C TYR A 164 0.52 0.49 -5.43
N ALA A 165 -0.17 -0.12 -4.48
CA ALA A 165 -1.01 0.57 -3.51
C ALA A 165 -0.21 1.61 -2.71
N ILE A 166 0.91 1.19 -2.10
CA ILE A 166 1.74 2.06 -1.26
C ILE A 166 2.37 3.19 -2.09
N LYS A 167 3.00 2.88 -3.24
CA LYS A 167 3.59 3.90 -4.11
C LYS A 167 2.55 4.92 -4.57
N LYS A 168 1.34 4.46 -4.89
CA LYS A 168 0.27 5.33 -5.35
C LYS A 168 -0.26 6.23 -4.22
N MET A 169 -0.39 5.72 -2.99
CA MET A 169 -0.75 6.53 -1.82
C MET A 169 0.26 7.67 -1.60
N PHE A 170 1.57 7.36 -1.66
CA PHE A 170 2.64 8.33 -1.43
C PHE A 170 3.00 9.18 -2.67
N SER A 171 2.30 9.05 -3.79
CA SER A 171 2.67 9.77 -5.02
C SER A 171 2.54 11.30 -4.93
N ASN A 172 1.77 11.80 -3.97
CA ASN A 172 1.55 13.24 -3.72
C ASN A 172 1.87 13.62 -2.25
N PHE A 173 2.81 12.90 -1.64
CA PHE A 173 3.22 13.08 -0.25
C PHE A 173 4.41 14.04 -0.11
#